data_c61c58703c82981106b87cdf810b7909
#
_entry.id   c61c58703c82981106b87cdf810b7909
#
_cell.length_a   1.000
_cell.length_b   1.000
_cell.length_c   1.000
_cell.angle_alpha   90.00
_cell.angle_beta   90.00
_cell.angle_gamma   90.00
#
_symmetry.space_group_name_H-M   'P 1'
#
loop_
_entity.id
_entity.type
_entity.pdbx_description
1 polymer ?
#
loop_
_entity_poly.entity_id
_entity_poly.type
_entity_poly.pdbx_seq_one_letter_code
_entity_poly.pdbx_strand_id
1 'polypeptide(L)'
;MPEPIKTALSLAAALLFLWSAVWCIRRVFSPEPAPHYTEPSSRSRCWAAIAGAAFILVLHLIFAVTAHINYPEADFRQAIEWQFYGNTDSRHYLDLSIYGYGTQEAFPEQYLQIVFFPLYPALLHILHFVTRIDAFWLGFAVQLPLFAAATASFYTVIARRWGEQ
;
A
#
# COMPACT_ATOMS: atom_id res chain seq x y z
N MET A 1 -9.27 -20.23 9.61
CA MET A 1 -10.19 -19.31 10.34
C MET A 1 -11.62 -19.70 9.97
N PRO A 2 -12.54 -19.86 10.95
CA PRO A 2 -13.94 -20.20 10.65
C PRO A 2 -14.58 -19.14 9.74
N GLU A 3 -15.38 -19.60 8.77
CA GLU A 3 -16.06 -18.71 7.80
C GLU A 3 -16.84 -17.53 8.44
N PRO A 4 -17.57 -17.72 9.58
CA PRO A 4 -18.28 -16.59 10.18
C PRO A 4 -17.34 -15.48 10.69
N ILE A 5 -16.13 -15.82 11.12
CA ILE A 5 -15.15 -14.82 11.56
C ILE A 5 -14.59 -14.04 10.37
N LYS A 6 -14.30 -14.70 9.25
CA LYS A 6 -13.87 -14.03 8.01
C LYS A 6 -14.93 -13.04 7.54
N THR A 7 -16.20 -13.49 7.50
CA THR A 7 -17.32 -12.65 7.09
C THR A 7 -17.50 -11.45 8.02
N ALA A 8 -17.40 -11.66 9.33
CA ALA A 8 -17.51 -10.56 10.30
C ALA A 8 -16.39 -9.52 10.15
N LEU A 9 -15.14 -9.97 9.95
CA LEU A 9 -13.99 -9.08 9.72
C LEU A 9 -14.12 -8.30 8.41
N SER A 10 -14.56 -8.96 7.34
CA SER A 10 -14.79 -8.29 6.05
C SER A 10 -15.89 -7.25 6.14
N LEU A 11 -16.97 -7.56 6.85
CA LEU A 11 -18.08 -6.63 7.07
C LEU A 11 -17.62 -5.42 7.91
N ALA A 12 -16.89 -5.66 8.99
CA ALA A 12 -16.33 -4.59 9.82
C ALA A 12 -15.39 -3.67 9.03
N ALA A 13 -14.50 -4.25 8.21
CA ALA A 13 -13.60 -3.48 7.35
C ALA A 13 -14.38 -2.65 6.31
N ALA A 14 -15.42 -3.22 5.68
CA ALA A 14 -16.28 -2.51 4.74
C ALA A 14 -17.04 -1.35 5.41
N LEU A 15 -17.56 -1.56 6.61
CA LEU A 15 -18.26 -0.51 7.36
C LEU A 15 -17.32 0.62 7.78
N LEU A 16 -16.11 0.31 8.23
CA LEU A 16 -15.08 1.31 8.55
C LEU A 16 -14.68 2.10 7.31
N PHE A 17 -14.51 1.42 6.17
CA PHE A 17 -14.21 2.09 4.90
C PHE A 17 -15.35 3.03 4.48
N LEU A 18 -16.58 2.56 4.50
CA LEU A 18 -17.77 3.37 4.17
C LEU A 18 -17.91 4.57 5.10
N TRP A 19 -17.73 4.36 6.41
CA TRP A 19 -17.78 5.45 7.39
C TRP A 19 -16.71 6.50 7.12
N SER A 20 -15.46 6.08 6.88
CA SER A 20 -14.35 7.00 6.56
C SER A 20 -14.58 7.75 5.25
N ALA A 21 -15.09 7.05 4.22
CA ALA A 21 -15.42 7.67 2.93
C ALA A 21 -16.53 8.71 3.07
N VAL A 22 -17.61 8.39 3.78
CA VAL A 22 -18.71 9.34 4.05
C VAL A 22 -18.20 10.53 4.87
N TRP A 23 -17.37 10.31 5.87
CA TRP A 23 -16.76 11.38 6.67
C TRP A 23 -15.89 12.29 5.81
N CYS A 24 -15.02 11.73 4.97
CA CYS A 24 -14.19 12.48 4.02
C CYS A 24 -15.04 13.29 3.02
N ILE A 25 -16.06 12.66 2.43
CA ILE A 25 -16.97 13.33 1.48
C ILE A 25 -17.68 14.50 2.17
N ARG A 26 -18.26 14.28 3.34
CA ARG A 26 -18.92 15.35 4.11
C ARG A 26 -17.96 16.49 4.40
N ARG A 27 -16.70 16.19 4.76
CA ARG A 27 -15.68 17.20 5.07
C ARG A 27 -15.26 17.98 3.81
N VAL A 28 -15.10 17.29 2.67
CA VAL A 28 -14.73 17.91 1.38
C VAL A 28 -15.81 18.84 0.85
N PHE A 29 -17.07 18.46 0.98
CA PHE A 29 -18.21 19.24 0.47
C PHE A 29 -18.89 20.13 1.52
N SER A 30 -18.32 20.22 2.72
CA SER A 30 -18.80 21.17 3.73
C SER A 30 -18.60 22.61 3.27
N PRO A 31 -19.65 23.46 3.32
CA PRO A 31 -19.58 24.85 2.86
C PRO A 31 -18.88 25.79 3.87
N GLU A 32 -18.07 25.28 4.78
CA GLU A 32 -17.35 26.12 5.73
C GLU A 32 -16.43 27.10 5.00
N PRO A 33 -16.39 28.38 5.40
CA PRO A 33 -15.49 29.36 4.82
C PRO A 33 -14.06 28.88 4.98
N ALA A 34 -13.29 28.98 3.90
CA ALA A 34 -11.89 28.59 3.89
C ALA A 34 -11.14 29.34 5.02
N PRO A 35 -10.62 28.65 6.03
CA PRO A 35 -9.82 29.29 7.04
C PRO A 35 -8.58 29.91 6.38
N HIS A 36 -8.03 30.94 7.01
CA HIS A 36 -6.80 31.57 6.56
C HIS A 36 -5.73 30.49 6.30
N TYR A 37 -5.12 30.55 5.12
CA TYR A 37 -4.06 29.64 4.68
C TYR A 37 -2.89 29.69 5.67
N THR A 38 -2.84 28.76 6.58
CA THR A 38 -1.69 28.52 7.44
C THR A 38 -0.97 27.26 6.97
N GLU A 39 0.32 27.41 6.68
CA GLU A 39 1.14 26.24 6.38
C GLU A 39 1.20 25.34 7.63
N PRO A 40 0.93 24.03 7.49
CA PRO A 40 1.02 23.11 8.60
C PRO A 40 2.46 23.05 9.12
N SER A 41 2.60 22.90 10.42
CA SER A 41 3.92 22.83 11.06
C SER A 41 4.72 21.63 10.52
N SER A 42 6.04 21.74 10.53
CA SER A 42 6.91 20.62 10.18
C SER A 42 6.70 19.41 11.11
N ARG A 43 6.37 19.70 12.37
CA ARG A 43 6.08 18.67 13.38
C ARG A 43 4.81 17.88 13.05
N SER A 44 3.73 18.56 12.67
CA SER A 44 2.47 17.93 12.30
C SER A 44 2.63 17.05 11.03
N ARG A 45 3.37 17.55 10.03
CA ARG A 45 3.71 16.78 8.84
C ARG A 45 4.53 15.53 9.16
N CYS A 46 5.48 15.64 10.08
CA CYS A 46 6.28 14.50 10.54
C CYS A 46 5.39 13.44 11.22
N TRP A 47 4.47 13.85 12.10
CA TRP A 47 3.53 12.93 12.72
C TRP A 47 2.60 12.26 11.71
N ALA A 48 2.13 12.98 10.70
CA ALA A 48 1.35 12.39 9.62
C ALA A 48 2.16 11.35 8.83
N ALA A 49 3.44 11.62 8.54
CA ALA A 49 4.33 10.67 7.89
C ALA A 49 4.54 9.40 8.74
N ILE A 50 4.81 9.57 10.05
CA ILE A 50 4.96 8.45 10.99
C ILE A 50 3.68 7.62 11.06
N ALA A 51 2.52 8.26 11.14
CA ALA A 51 1.23 7.57 11.15
C ALA A 51 1.00 6.76 9.87
N GLY A 52 1.34 7.29 8.70
CA GLY A 52 1.27 6.57 7.42
C GLY A 52 2.20 5.37 7.38
N ALA A 53 3.45 5.53 7.81
CA ALA A 53 4.41 4.42 7.88
C ALA A 53 3.96 3.35 8.89
N ALA A 54 3.46 3.74 10.06
CA ALA A 54 2.95 2.81 11.06
C ALA A 54 1.73 2.05 10.56
N PHE A 55 0.81 2.72 9.84
CA PHE A 55 -0.37 2.09 9.25
C PHE A 55 0.02 0.98 8.27
N ILE A 56 0.91 1.27 7.30
CA ILE A 56 1.32 0.25 6.33
C ILE A 56 2.11 -0.88 7.00
N LEU A 57 2.90 -0.59 8.02
CA LEU A 57 3.60 -1.63 8.79
C LEU A 57 2.62 -2.57 9.50
N VAL A 58 1.56 -2.04 10.09
CA VAL A 58 0.50 -2.86 10.71
C VAL A 58 -0.18 -3.74 9.66
N LEU A 59 -0.46 -3.20 8.46
CA LEU A 59 -1.02 -3.99 7.37
C LEU A 59 -0.08 -5.11 6.94
N HIS A 60 1.23 -4.86 6.83
CA HIS A 60 2.22 -5.90 6.53
C HIS A 60 2.26 -6.99 7.61
N LEU A 61 2.17 -6.61 8.89
CA LEU A 61 2.09 -7.58 9.99
C LEU A 61 0.83 -8.44 9.91
N ILE A 62 -0.33 -7.82 9.71
CA ILE A 62 -1.60 -8.54 9.54
C ILE A 62 -1.48 -9.52 8.37
N PHE A 63 -0.92 -9.05 7.25
CA PHE A 63 -0.74 -9.88 6.07
C PHE A 63 0.19 -11.07 6.34
N ALA A 64 1.33 -10.85 7.00
CA ALA A 64 2.28 -11.90 7.36
C ALA A 64 1.67 -12.94 8.32
N VAL A 65 0.93 -12.49 9.33
CA VAL A 65 0.19 -13.39 10.25
C VAL A 65 -0.86 -14.20 9.49
N THR A 66 -1.62 -13.56 8.60
CA THR A 66 -2.64 -14.23 7.80
C THR A 66 -2.01 -15.26 6.86
N ALA A 67 -0.87 -14.94 6.23
CA ALA A 67 -0.13 -15.86 5.39
C ALA A 67 0.33 -17.10 6.18
N HIS A 68 0.90 -16.91 7.36
CA HIS A 68 1.32 -18.00 8.21
C HIS A 68 0.16 -18.91 8.66
N ILE A 69 -1.01 -18.33 8.95
CA ILE A 69 -2.22 -19.09 9.32
C ILE A 69 -2.76 -19.89 8.12
N ASN A 70 -2.73 -19.31 6.92
CA ASN A 70 -3.25 -19.96 5.72
C ASN A 70 -2.32 -21.04 5.18
N TYR A 71 -1.02 -20.94 5.42
CA TYR A 71 0.01 -21.82 4.90
C TYR A 71 0.97 -22.29 6.01
N PRO A 72 0.47 -23.04 7.02
CA PRO A 72 1.23 -23.42 8.19
C PRO A 72 2.42 -24.34 7.92
N GLU A 73 2.38 -25.09 6.80
CA GLU A 73 3.46 -26.02 6.39
C GLU A 73 4.59 -25.32 5.61
N ALA A 74 4.37 -24.06 5.18
CA ALA A 74 5.35 -23.30 4.42
C ALA A 74 6.31 -22.56 5.36
N ASP A 75 7.55 -22.33 4.91
CA ASP A 75 8.39 -21.37 5.58
C ASP A 75 7.82 -19.94 5.44
N PHE A 76 8.33 -19.03 6.25
CA PHE A 76 7.79 -17.66 6.33
C PHE A 76 7.76 -16.95 4.98
N ARG A 77 8.81 -17.07 4.18
CA ARG A 77 8.88 -16.47 2.85
C ARG A 77 7.87 -17.09 1.91
N GLN A 78 7.84 -18.41 1.83
CA GLN A 78 6.92 -19.16 0.98
C GLN A 78 5.46 -18.86 1.33
N ALA A 79 5.11 -18.78 2.61
CA ALA A 79 3.76 -18.44 3.04
C ALA A 79 3.32 -17.06 2.53
N ILE A 80 4.21 -16.06 2.63
CA ILE A 80 3.95 -14.72 2.11
C ILE A 80 3.85 -14.72 0.59
N GLU A 81 4.76 -15.40 -0.11
CA GLU A 81 4.75 -15.52 -1.57
C GLU A 81 3.45 -16.17 -2.07
N TRP A 82 3.00 -17.27 -1.48
CA TRP A 82 1.76 -17.93 -1.85
C TRP A 82 0.53 -17.07 -1.60
N GLN A 83 0.52 -16.33 -0.48
CA GLN A 83 -0.55 -15.40 -0.17
C GLN A 83 -0.63 -14.27 -1.20
N PHE A 84 0.51 -13.73 -1.66
CA PHE A 84 0.57 -12.69 -2.68
C PHE A 84 0.19 -13.23 -4.05
N TYR A 85 0.82 -14.32 -4.49
CA TYR A 85 0.65 -14.84 -5.83
C TYR A 85 -0.74 -15.41 -6.08
N GLY A 86 -1.40 -15.91 -5.02
CA GLY A 86 -2.75 -16.46 -5.14
C GLY A 86 -3.86 -15.41 -5.13
N ASN A 87 -3.62 -14.20 -4.60
CA ASN A 87 -4.70 -13.27 -4.26
C ASN A 87 -4.49 -11.83 -4.74
N THR A 88 -3.35 -11.48 -5.33
CA THR A 88 -3.04 -10.10 -5.73
C THR A 88 -2.25 -10.02 -7.04
N ASP A 89 -2.23 -8.84 -7.64
CA ASP A 89 -1.42 -8.52 -8.83
C ASP A 89 0.09 -8.34 -8.53
N SER A 90 0.50 -8.58 -7.29
CA SER A 90 1.89 -8.36 -6.84
C SER A 90 2.91 -9.16 -7.64
N ARG A 91 2.54 -10.37 -8.08
CA ARG A 91 3.37 -11.19 -8.95
C ARG A 91 3.76 -10.44 -10.23
N HIS A 92 2.77 -9.81 -10.89
CA HIS A 92 3.02 -9.09 -12.14
C HIS A 92 4.00 -7.93 -11.95
N TYR A 93 3.89 -7.19 -10.85
CA TYR A 93 4.84 -6.11 -10.53
C TYR A 93 6.25 -6.61 -10.25
N LEU A 94 6.39 -7.76 -9.58
CA LEU A 94 7.68 -8.39 -9.32
C LEU A 94 8.29 -8.92 -10.62
N ASP A 95 7.52 -9.63 -11.44
CA ASP A 95 7.98 -10.15 -12.74
C ASP A 95 8.44 -9.00 -13.65
N LEU A 96 7.66 -7.90 -13.70
CA LEU A 96 8.05 -6.70 -14.45
C LEU A 96 9.32 -6.04 -13.92
N SER A 97 9.54 -6.07 -12.61
CA SER A 97 10.75 -5.49 -12.02
C SER A 97 12.01 -6.30 -12.36
N ILE A 98 11.88 -7.59 -12.59
CA ILE A 98 12.99 -8.51 -12.88
C ILE A 98 13.21 -8.63 -14.40
N TYR A 99 12.15 -8.85 -15.16
CA TYR A 99 12.20 -9.25 -16.56
C TYR A 99 11.82 -8.11 -17.54
N GLY A 100 11.18 -7.04 -17.06
CA GLY A 100 10.68 -5.95 -17.92
C GLY A 100 9.48 -6.35 -18.76
N TYR A 101 9.08 -5.45 -19.67
CA TYR A 101 7.89 -5.60 -20.54
C TYR A 101 8.14 -6.41 -21.85
N GLY A 102 9.32 -6.95 -22.06
CA GLY A 102 9.75 -7.31 -23.39
C GLY A 102 9.97 -8.79 -23.72
N THR A 103 9.72 -9.72 -22.80
CA THR A 103 10.08 -11.12 -23.04
C THR A 103 8.88 -12.01 -23.29
N GLN A 104 8.38 -12.00 -24.55
CA GLN A 104 7.29 -12.90 -24.99
C GLN A 104 7.60 -14.39 -24.83
N GLU A 105 8.87 -14.77 -24.83
CA GLU A 105 9.29 -16.18 -24.76
C GLU A 105 9.15 -16.81 -23.38
N ALA A 106 9.25 -16.02 -22.32
CA ALA A 106 9.21 -16.54 -20.95
C ALA A 106 7.79 -16.66 -20.37
N PHE A 107 6.84 -15.85 -20.85
CA PHE A 107 5.49 -15.81 -20.29
C PHE A 107 4.43 -15.50 -21.36
N PRO A 108 3.70 -16.50 -21.85
CA PRO A 108 2.65 -16.30 -22.87
C PRO A 108 1.47 -15.41 -22.45
N GLU A 109 1.30 -15.18 -21.16
CA GLU A 109 0.22 -14.33 -20.58
C GLU A 109 0.60 -12.85 -20.45
N GLN A 110 1.76 -12.43 -20.93
CA GLN A 110 2.33 -11.08 -20.73
C GLN A 110 1.57 -9.93 -21.40
N TYR A 111 0.65 -10.20 -22.30
CA TYR A 111 -0.18 -9.14 -22.90
C TYR A 111 -0.96 -8.34 -21.84
N LEU A 112 -1.28 -8.94 -20.71
CA LEU A 112 -1.97 -8.28 -19.60
C LEU A 112 -1.06 -7.35 -18.79
N GLN A 113 0.27 -7.49 -18.90
CA GLN A 113 1.21 -6.68 -18.13
C GLN A 113 1.32 -5.24 -18.61
N ILE A 114 0.90 -4.94 -19.85
CA ILE A 114 0.86 -3.58 -20.40
C ILE A 114 -0.04 -2.65 -19.58
N VAL A 115 -1.03 -3.18 -18.88
CA VAL A 115 -1.92 -2.38 -18.01
C VAL A 115 -1.26 -1.93 -16.70
N PHE A 116 -0.13 -2.51 -16.32
CA PHE A 116 0.56 -2.14 -15.09
C PHE A 116 1.47 -0.93 -15.31
N PHE A 117 1.33 0.06 -14.43
CA PHE A 117 2.15 1.29 -14.50
C PHE A 117 3.64 0.97 -14.30
N PRO A 118 4.52 1.46 -15.19
CA PRO A 118 5.94 1.09 -15.18
C PRO A 118 6.74 1.68 -14.02
N LEU A 119 6.25 2.73 -13.37
CA LEU A 119 7.02 3.47 -12.37
C LEU A 119 7.43 2.60 -11.18
N TYR A 120 6.50 1.80 -10.63
CA TYR A 120 6.78 0.97 -9.48
C TYR A 120 7.73 -0.20 -9.79
N PRO A 121 7.51 -1.00 -10.85
CA PRO A 121 8.50 -1.99 -11.29
C PRO A 121 9.87 -1.40 -11.60
N ALA A 122 9.95 -0.25 -12.26
CA ALA A 122 11.20 0.42 -12.56
C ALA A 122 11.94 0.85 -11.28
N LEU A 123 11.21 1.38 -10.30
CA LEU A 123 11.79 1.72 -9.00
C LEU A 123 12.35 0.48 -8.29
N LEU A 124 11.61 -0.62 -8.27
CA LEU A 124 12.08 -1.88 -7.70
C LEU A 124 13.31 -2.42 -8.43
N HIS A 125 13.30 -2.35 -9.77
CA HIS A 125 14.43 -2.77 -10.61
C HIS A 125 15.70 -1.98 -10.27
N ILE A 126 15.61 -0.66 -10.23
CA ILE A 126 16.74 0.23 -9.91
C ILE A 126 17.27 -0.07 -8.50
N LEU A 127 16.37 -0.17 -7.51
CA LEU A 127 16.75 -0.46 -6.13
C LEU A 127 17.37 -1.84 -6.00
N HIS A 128 16.83 -2.87 -6.65
CA HIS A 128 17.42 -4.19 -6.70
C HIS A 128 18.82 -4.18 -7.30
N PHE A 129 18.99 -3.49 -8.43
CA PHE A 129 20.29 -3.38 -9.11
C PHE A 129 21.35 -2.72 -8.21
N VAL A 130 20.99 -1.64 -7.51
CA VAL A 130 21.91 -0.88 -6.65
C VAL A 130 22.19 -1.59 -5.33
N THR A 131 21.16 -2.11 -4.66
CA THR A 131 21.30 -2.65 -3.31
C THR A 131 21.61 -4.14 -3.27
N ARG A 132 21.32 -4.87 -4.35
CA ARG A 132 21.37 -6.33 -4.45
C ARG A 132 20.39 -7.05 -3.50
N ILE A 133 19.47 -6.31 -2.89
CA ILE A 133 18.39 -6.87 -2.10
C ILE A 133 17.33 -7.46 -3.04
N ASP A 134 16.77 -8.61 -2.69
CA ASP A 134 15.72 -9.25 -3.46
C ASP A 134 14.51 -8.30 -3.66
N ALA A 135 14.04 -8.19 -4.92
CA ALA A 135 12.94 -7.31 -5.31
C ALA A 135 11.66 -7.57 -4.49
N PHE A 136 11.43 -8.81 -4.07
CA PHE A 136 10.34 -9.18 -3.19
C PHE A 136 10.35 -8.40 -1.87
N TRP A 137 11.50 -8.38 -1.16
CA TRP A 137 11.63 -7.64 0.10
C TRP A 137 11.67 -6.13 -0.11
N LEU A 138 12.23 -5.67 -1.22
CA LEU A 138 12.19 -4.26 -1.62
C LEU A 138 10.76 -3.78 -1.82
N GLY A 139 9.87 -4.63 -2.36
CA GLY A 139 8.46 -4.33 -2.52
C GLY A 139 7.79 -3.92 -1.20
N PHE A 140 8.09 -4.60 -0.10
CA PHE A 140 7.63 -4.21 1.24
C PHE A 140 8.31 -2.94 1.76
N ALA A 141 9.65 -2.89 1.66
CA ALA A 141 10.43 -1.80 2.21
C ALA A 141 10.09 -0.43 1.58
N VAL A 142 9.87 -0.40 0.26
CA VAL A 142 9.54 0.82 -0.49
C VAL A 142 8.17 1.38 -0.13
N GLN A 143 7.23 0.54 0.26
CA GLN A 143 5.89 0.99 0.65
C GLN A 143 5.92 1.89 1.88
N LEU A 144 6.84 1.67 2.84
CA LEU A 144 6.95 2.49 4.05
C LEU A 144 7.19 3.98 3.74
N PRO A 145 8.27 4.38 3.04
CA PRO A 145 8.50 5.77 2.72
C PRO A 145 7.46 6.35 1.75
N LEU A 146 6.93 5.55 0.82
CA LEU A 146 5.87 6.01 -0.08
C LEU A 146 4.58 6.35 0.68
N PHE A 147 4.15 5.51 1.61
CA PHE A 147 2.98 5.79 2.44
C PHE A 147 3.22 6.96 3.39
N ALA A 148 4.41 7.07 3.99
CA ALA A 148 4.78 8.22 4.80
C ALA A 148 4.69 9.53 4.01
N ALA A 149 5.27 9.58 2.82
CA ALA A 149 5.25 10.74 1.94
C ALA A 149 3.82 11.07 1.47
N ALA A 150 3.05 10.07 1.05
CA ALA A 150 1.67 10.25 0.62
C ALA A 150 0.79 10.81 1.75
N THR A 151 0.91 10.26 2.96
CA THR A 151 0.13 10.69 4.12
C THR A 151 0.51 12.11 4.55
N ALA A 152 1.80 12.45 4.57
CA ALA A 152 2.26 13.80 4.88
C ALA A 152 1.79 14.83 3.82
N SER A 153 1.83 14.44 2.55
CA SER A 153 1.35 15.30 1.45
C SER A 153 -0.16 15.50 1.53
N PHE A 154 -0.92 14.45 1.75
CA PHE A 154 -2.37 14.50 1.91
C PHE A 154 -2.77 15.35 3.13
N TYR A 155 -2.10 15.15 4.27
CA TYR A 155 -2.28 15.97 5.46
C TYR A 155 -2.03 17.45 5.16
N THR A 156 -0.96 17.76 4.42
CA THR A 156 -0.61 19.14 4.05
C THR A 156 -1.73 19.79 3.23
N VAL A 157 -2.28 19.08 2.25
CA VAL A 157 -3.41 19.56 1.45
C VAL A 157 -4.65 19.81 2.31
N ILE A 158 -4.96 18.88 3.22
CA ILE A 158 -6.10 19.01 4.12
C ILE A 158 -5.91 20.20 5.09
N ALA A 159 -4.75 20.28 5.74
CA ALA A 159 -4.46 21.34 6.70
C ALA A 159 -4.49 22.72 6.07
N ARG A 160 -4.01 22.86 4.83
CA ARG A 160 -4.12 24.11 4.06
C ARG A 160 -5.56 24.51 3.79
N ARG A 161 -6.46 23.56 3.60
CA ARG A 161 -7.85 23.82 3.26
C ARG A 161 -8.74 24.05 4.48
N TRP A 162 -8.49 23.37 5.59
CA TRP A 162 -9.36 23.36 6.77
C TRP A 162 -8.68 23.80 8.08
N GLY A 163 -7.40 24.15 8.04
CA GLY A 163 -6.61 24.46 9.22
C GLY A 163 -6.09 23.23 9.96
N GLU A 164 -5.09 23.45 10.82
CA GLU A 164 -4.65 22.42 11.80
C GLU A 164 -5.69 22.40 12.95
N GLN A 165 -6.25 21.25 13.23
CA GLN A 165 -7.12 21.01 14.39
C GLN A 165 -6.34 20.27 15.47
#